data_0bb7be55214249f46ae4530a30d6f86c
#
_entry.id   0bb7be55214249f46ae4530a30d6f86c
#
_cell.length_a   1.000
_cell.length_b   1.000
_cell.length_c   1.000
_cell.angle_alpha   90.00
_cell.angle_beta   90.00
_cell.angle_gamma   90.00
#
_symmetry.space_group_name_H-M   'P 1'
#
loop_
_entity.id
_entity.type
_entity.pdbx_description
1 polymer ?
#
loop_
_entity_poly.entity_id
_entity_poly.type
_entity_poly.pdbx_seq_one_letter_code
_entity_poly.pdbx_strand_id
1 'polypeptide(L)'
;MVKRRKVDRRMVVISLDAVGARDLAYLKTLPNFQKLRAQSGYCDHVESVYPSITYPAHTSIVTGKKPLHHGVVNNLQLQPGRKSPDWMWQKHFIHGKTLYEAAAEKG
;
A
#
# COMPACT_ATOMS: atom_id res chain seq x y z
N MET A 1 24.88 23.86 3.92
CA MET A 1 24.91 22.71 2.98
C MET A 1 24.80 21.42 3.80
N VAL A 2 23.62 20.81 3.86
CA VAL A 2 23.42 19.59 4.65
C VAL A 2 24.00 18.43 3.84
N LYS A 3 25.07 17.79 4.33
CA LYS A 3 25.61 16.57 3.73
C LYS A 3 24.54 15.48 3.80
N ARG A 4 23.98 15.10 2.65
CA ARG A 4 23.12 13.91 2.56
C ARG A 4 23.94 12.70 3.00
N ARG A 5 23.50 12.07 4.07
CA ARG A 5 24.08 10.79 4.52
C ARG A 5 23.78 9.75 3.43
N LYS A 6 24.81 9.13 2.86
CA LYS A 6 24.67 8.05 1.88
C LYS A 6 23.98 6.88 2.59
N VAL A 7 22.77 6.57 2.20
CA VAL A 7 22.03 5.44 2.78
C VAL A 7 22.50 4.17 2.09
N ASP A 8 23.18 3.29 2.82
CA ASP A 8 23.69 2.01 2.30
C ASP A 8 22.62 0.94 2.13
N ARG A 9 21.40 1.20 2.58
CA ARG A 9 20.30 0.22 2.54
C ARG A 9 19.18 0.72 1.67
N ARG A 10 18.72 -0.15 0.77
CA ARG A 10 17.56 0.10 -0.09
C ARG A 10 16.43 -0.85 0.32
N MET A 11 15.20 -0.34 0.34
CA MET A 11 14.00 -1.12 0.57
C MET A 11 13.15 -1.08 -0.70
N VAL A 12 12.67 -2.25 -1.12
CA VAL A 12 11.70 -2.39 -2.19
C VAL A 12 10.41 -2.93 -1.59
N VAL A 13 9.32 -2.22 -1.78
CA VAL A 13 7.98 -2.65 -1.37
C VAL A 13 7.20 -3.04 -2.62
N ILE A 14 6.71 -4.27 -2.66
CA ILE A 14 5.88 -4.78 -3.75
C ILE A 14 4.49 -5.05 -3.18
N SER A 15 3.49 -4.33 -3.68
CA SER A 15 2.09 -4.57 -3.37
C SER A 15 1.41 -5.23 -4.56
N LEU A 16 0.78 -6.38 -4.32
CA LEU A 16 0.03 -7.11 -5.34
C LEU A 16 -1.46 -6.90 -5.06
N ASP A 17 -2.11 -6.17 -5.95
CA ASP A 17 -3.56 -5.93 -5.84
C ASP A 17 -4.35 -7.23 -6.05
N ALA A 18 -5.46 -7.36 -5.33
CA ALA A 18 -6.38 -8.50 -5.38
C ALA A 18 -5.79 -9.88 -5.02
N VAL A 19 -4.55 -9.97 -4.55
CA VAL A 19 -3.96 -11.23 -4.06
C VAL A 19 -4.34 -11.43 -2.60
N GLY A 20 -5.11 -12.47 -2.31
CA GLY A 20 -5.57 -12.79 -0.97
C GLY A 20 -5.00 -14.09 -0.40
N ALA A 21 -5.34 -14.39 0.85
CA ALA A 21 -4.87 -15.59 1.54
C ALA A 21 -5.20 -16.91 0.79
N ARG A 22 -6.33 -16.94 0.06
CA ARG A 22 -6.72 -18.08 -0.80
C ARG A 22 -5.74 -18.37 -1.93
N ASP A 23 -5.01 -17.35 -2.40
CA ASP A 23 -4.07 -17.48 -3.51
C ASP A 23 -2.72 -18.02 -3.05
N LEU A 24 -2.46 -18.01 -1.73
CA LEU A 24 -1.21 -18.47 -1.14
C LEU A 24 -0.92 -19.95 -1.42
N ALA A 25 -1.95 -20.79 -1.51
CA ALA A 25 -1.79 -22.20 -1.85
C ALA A 25 -1.07 -22.37 -3.20
N TYR A 26 -1.49 -21.60 -4.20
CA TYR A 26 -0.85 -21.58 -5.51
C TYR A 26 0.54 -20.91 -5.47
N LEU A 27 0.66 -19.75 -4.84
CA LEU A 27 1.93 -19.03 -4.75
C LEU A 27 3.04 -19.90 -4.12
N LYS A 28 2.68 -20.70 -3.12
CA LYS A 28 3.60 -21.64 -2.46
C LYS A 28 4.13 -22.75 -3.37
N THR A 29 3.54 -22.98 -4.54
CA THR A 29 4.06 -23.92 -5.54
C THR A 29 5.13 -23.31 -6.44
N LEU A 30 5.23 -21.97 -6.49
CA LEU A 30 6.16 -21.26 -7.37
C LEU A 30 7.59 -21.28 -6.80
N PRO A 31 8.60 -21.72 -7.59
CA PRO A 31 9.98 -21.92 -7.08
C PRO A 31 10.60 -20.66 -6.51
N ASN A 32 10.40 -19.52 -7.13
CA ASN A 32 10.95 -18.25 -6.64
C ASN A 32 10.25 -17.75 -5.36
N PHE A 33 8.95 -18.01 -5.23
CA PHE A 33 8.20 -17.69 -4.02
C PHE A 33 8.63 -18.58 -2.85
N GLN A 34 8.89 -19.86 -3.11
CA GLN A 34 9.45 -20.79 -2.12
C GLN A 34 10.80 -20.32 -1.61
N LYS A 35 11.71 -19.93 -2.50
CA LYS A 35 13.02 -19.37 -2.13
C LYS A 35 12.89 -18.12 -1.27
N LEU A 36 11.99 -17.20 -1.66
CA LEU A 36 11.72 -16.00 -0.89
C LEU A 36 11.21 -16.32 0.50
N ARG A 37 10.21 -17.21 0.62
CA ARG A 37 9.67 -17.63 1.93
C ARG A 37 10.71 -18.28 2.83
N ALA A 38 11.57 -19.12 2.29
CA ALA A 38 12.61 -19.80 3.07
C ALA A 38 13.62 -18.83 3.72
N GLN A 39 13.74 -17.61 3.20
CA GLN A 39 14.70 -16.60 3.64
C GLN A 39 14.02 -15.38 4.32
N SER A 40 12.70 -15.44 4.55
CA SER A 40 11.90 -14.29 5.00
C SER A 40 11.05 -14.62 6.22
N GLY A 41 10.77 -13.61 7.04
CA GLY A 41 9.61 -13.63 7.91
C GLY A 41 8.33 -13.44 7.09
N TYR A 42 7.24 -14.11 7.45
CA TYR A 42 5.97 -14.01 6.73
C TYR A 42 4.76 -14.12 7.65
N CYS A 43 3.64 -13.59 7.17
CA CYS A 43 2.34 -13.77 7.80
C CYS A 43 1.33 -14.14 6.69
N ASP A 44 0.67 -15.28 6.85
CA ASP A 44 -0.26 -15.81 5.85
C ASP A 44 -1.70 -15.24 6.01
N HIS A 45 -2.01 -14.66 7.16
CA HIS A 45 -3.33 -14.11 7.47
C HIS A 45 -3.20 -12.68 8.00
N VAL A 46 -3.64 -11.75 7.19
CA VAL A 46 -3.67 -10.31 7.54
C VAL A 46 -5.05 -9.78 7.24
N GLU A 47 -5.66 -9.12 8.21
CA GLU A 47 -6.93 -8.42 8.01
C GLU A 47 -6.69 -7.08 7.32
N SER A 48 -7.49 -6.79 6.31
CA SER A 48 -7.48 -5.50 5.63
C SER A 48 -8.23 -4.44 6.45
N VAL A 49 -8.08 -3.19 6.05
CA VAL A 49 -8.90 -2.09 6.56
C VAL A 49 -10.30 -2.14 5.97
N TYR A 50 -11.25 -1.46 6.61
CA TYR A 50 -12.58 -1.26 6.03
C TYR A 50 -12.74 0.20 5.55
N PRO A 51 -13.22 0.44 4.32
CA PRO A 51 -13.54 -0.55 3.27
C PRO A 51 -12.28 -1.19 2.67
N SER A 52 -12.36 -2.52 2.40
CA SER A 52 -11.25 -3.31 1.86
C SER A 52 -11.19 -3.28 0.33
N ILE A 53 -11.26 -2.11 -0.25
CA ILE A 53 -11.14 -1.87 -1.69
C ILE A 53 -9.82 -1.18 -2.01
N THR A 54 -9.43 -1.15 -3.27
CA THR A 54 -8.08 -0.82 -3.73
C THR A 54 -7.49 0.45 -3.13
N TYR A 55 -8.13 1.59 -3.30
CA TYR A 55 -7.53 2.87 -2.89
C TYR A 55 -7.48 3.07 -1.38
N PRO A 56 -8.54 2.83 -0.60
CA PRO A 56 -8.46 2.86 0.85
C PRO A 56 -7.40 1.92 1.43
N ALA A 57 -7.33 0.68 0.94
CA ALA A 57 -6.37 -0.30 1.44
C ALA A 57 -4.92 0.09 1.11
N HIS A 58 -4.60 0.45 -0.13
CA HIS A 58 -3.26 0.88 -0.51
C HIS A 58 -2.85 2.18 0.17
N THR A 59 -3.79 3.13 0.34
CA THR A 59 -3.51 4.36 1.10
C THR A 59 -3.18 4.05 2.55
N SER A 60 -3.87 3.10 3.17
CA SER A 60 -3.55 2.65 4.53
C SER A 60 -2.15 2.03 4.61
N ILE A 61 -1.76 1.21 3.64
CA ILE A 61 -0.41 0.62 3.56
C ILE A 61 0.66 1.71 3.50
N VAL A 62 0.49 2.72 2.63
CA VAL A 62 1.53 3.74 2.42
C VAL A 62 1.53 4.86 3.46
N THR A 63 0.49 4.99 4.29
CA THR A 63 0.40 6.04 5.32
C THR A 63 0.48 5.51 6.74
N GLY A 64 0.26 4.21 6.95
CA GLY A 64 0.10 3.61 8.27
C GLY A 64 -1.16 4.08 9.01
N LYS A 65 -2.15 4.65 8.30
CA LYS A 65 -3.37 5.22 8.86
C LYS A 65 -4.60 4.44 8.41
N LYS A 66 -5.68 4.53 9.18
CA LYS A 66 -7.01 4.03 8.78
C LYS A 66 -7.68 5.01 7.80
N PRO A 67 -8.66 4.55 6.97
CA PRO A 67 -9.38 5.40 6.01
C PRO A 67 -9.96 6.68 6.60
N LEU A 68 -10.50 6.62 7.81
CA LEU A 68 -11.00 7.80 8.54
C LEU A 68 -9.93 8.89 8.72
N HIS A 69 -8.67 8.52 8.87
CA HIS A 69 -7.57 9.45 9.14
C HIS A 69 -6.81 9.90 7.90
N HIS A 70 -6.74 9.08 6.86
CA HIS A 70 -6.09 9.48 5.61
C HIS A 70 -7.05 10.05 4.56
N GLY A 71 -8.37 9.96 4.77
CA GLY A 71 -9.39 10.62 3.95
C GLY A 71 -9.82 9.87 2.70
N VAL A 72 -9.10 8.85 2.25
CA VAL A 72 -9.47 8.04 1.08
C VAL A 72 -10.37 6.90 1.55
N VAL A 73 -11.67 7.08 1.40
CA VAL A 73 -12.70 6.16 1.91
C VAL A 73 -13.40 5.34 0.83
N ASN A 74 -13.09 5.63 -0.43
CA ASN A 74 -13.64 4.93 -1.60
C ASN A 74 -12.63 4.98 -2.75
N ASN A 75 -12.86 4.20 -3.80
CA ASN A 75 -12.11 4.34 -5.06
C ASN A 75 -12.58 5.56 -5.86
N LEU A 76 -13.84 5.91 -5.76
CA LEU A 76 -14.49 7.00 -6.51
C LEU A 76 -14.83 8.17 -5.61
N GLN A 77 -14.78 9.37 -6.17
CA GLN A 77 -15.23 10.59 -5.50
C GLN A 77 -16.77 10.61 -5.42
N LEU A 78 -17.29 11.20 -4.36
CA LEU A 78 -18.72 11.50 -4.28
C LEU A 78 -19.04 12.70 -5.19
N GLN A 79 -19.62 12.45 -6.34
CA GLN A 79 -20.00 13.45 -7.35
C GLN A 79 -21.47 13.24 -7.75
N PRO A 80 -22.42 13.76 -6.96
CA PRO A 80 -23.87 13.60 -7.23
C PRO A 80 -24.24 14.04 -8.65
N GLY A 81 -25.06 13.24 -9.34
CA GLY A 81 -25.50 13.52 -10.71
C GLY A 81 -24.51 13.14 -11.82
N ARG A 82 -23.29 12.77 -11.48
CA ARG A 82 -22.30 12.33 -12.47
C ARG A 82 -22.37 10.81 -12.71
N LYS A 83 -22.61 10.38 -13.95
CA LYS A 83 -22.71 8.96 -14.33
C LYS A 83 -21.40 8.17 -14.12
N SER A 84 -20.26 8.85 -14.31
CA SER A 84 -18.92 8.27 -14.13
C SER A 84 -18.11 9.19 -13.22
N PRO A 85 -18.15 8.97 -11.91
CA PRO A 85 -17.37 9.76 -10.97
C PRO A 85 -15.86 9.57 -11.18
N ASP A 86 -15.09 10.59 -10.82
CA ASP A 86 -13.62 10.52 -10.88
C ASP A 86 -13.06 9.58 -9.82
N TRP A 87 -11.92 8.98 -10.11
CA TRP A 87 -11.20 8.14 -9.17
C TRP A 87 -10.38 8.96 -8.18
N MET A 88 -10.25 8.48 -6.94
CA MET A 88 -9.47 9.13 -5.88
C MET A 88 -7.98 8.73 -5.96
N TRP A 89 -7.34 8.89 -7.12
CA TRP A 89 -5.96 8.44 -7.37
C TRP A 89 -4.88 9.48 -7.05
N GLN A 90 -5.27 10.74 -6.92
CA GLN A 90 -4.32 11.85 -6.75
C GLN A 90 -3.88 12.00 -5.29
N LYS A 91 -2.61 12.37 -5.09
CA LYS A 91 -2.00 12.56 -3.77
C LYS A 91 -2.75 13.54 -2.87
N HIS A 92 -3.39 14.57 -3.44
CA HIS A 92 -4.08 15.60 -2.63
C HIS A 92 -5.28 15.06 -1.83
N PHE A 93 -5.83 13.89 -2.19
CA PHE A 93 -6.86 13.23 -1.38
C PHE A 93 -6.32 12.60 -0.09
N ILE A 94 -5.00 12.39 -0.02
CA ILE A 94 -4.37 11.71 1.11
C ILE A 94 -3.98 12.71 2.18
N HIS A 95 -4.62 12.60 3.34
CA HIS A 95 -4.29 13.41 4.50
C HIS A 95 -3.09 12.83 5.25
N GLY A 96 -2.01 13.59 5.27
CA GLY A 96 -0.79 13.24 5.99
C GLY A 96 0.34 12.73 5.07
N LYS A 97 1.42 12.34 5.72
CA LYS A 97 2.65 11.92 5.08
C LYS A 97 2.57 10.44 4.66
N THR A 98 3.10 10.16 3.50
CA THR A 98 3.27 8.79 3.01
C THR A 98 4.65 8.24 3.38
N LEU A 99 4.79 6.91 3.32
CA LEU A 99 6.08 6.23 3.48
C LEU A 99 7.14 6.76 2.50
N TYR A 100 6.76 7.09 1.27
CA TYR A 100 7.66 7.64 0.26
C TYR A 100 8.20 9.02 0.64
N GLU A 101 7.32 9.90 1.15
CA GLU A 101 7.71 11.22 1.63
C GLU A 101 8.63 11.12 2.85
N ALA A 102 8.30 10.22 3.77
CA ALA A 102 9.12 9.97 4.96
C ALA A 102 10.51 9.40 4.58
N ALA A 103 10.59 8.52 3.61
CA ALA A 103 11.84 7.98 3.11
C ALA A 103 12.68 9.05 2.40
N ALA A 104 12.07 9.87 1.54
CA ALA A 104 12.74 10.94 0.83
C ALA A 104 13.37 12.01 1.76
N GLU A 105 12.75 12.28 2.92
CA GLU A 105 13.31 13.19 3.93
C GLU A 105 14.54 12.63 4.64
N LYS A 106 14.67 11.32 4.68
CA LYS A 106 15.82 10.65 5.31
C LYS A 106 17.01 10.48 4.37
N GLY A 107 16.84 10.71 3.08
CA GLY A 107 17.88 10.63 2.03
C GLY A 107 17.82 9.33 1.31
#